data_3a0f50bb00919a7a5b2455ddfc53b000
#
_entry.id   3a0f50bb00919a7a5b2455ddfc53b000
#
_cell.length_a   1.000
_cell.length_b   1.000
_cell.length_c   1.000
_cell.angle_alpha   90.00
_cell.angle_beta   90.00
_cell.angle_gamma   90.00
#
_symmetry.space_group_name_H-M   'P 1'
#
loop_
_entity.id
_entity.type
_entity.pdbx_description
1 polymer ?
#
loop_
_entity_poly.entity_id
_entity_poly.type
_entity_poly.pdbx_seq_one_letter_code
_entity_poly.pdbx_strand_id
1 'polypeptide(L)'
;MAASTGSGTIAGSLVGLLPGLGPAQASIIGSLFVGGIETIGSVGYLMMQGSINVVNFIVSVATFFTIDKVRNGAVVAVQQIVGEITFAQMLMILAGTLFVAGISTFLLMASMKYPCLFTSLRR
;
A
#
# COMPACT_ATOMS: atom_id res chain seq x y z
N MET A 1 -17.42 1.76 1.56
CA MET A 1 -16.15 2.48 1.39
C MET A 1 -15.35 2.57 2.70
N ALA A 2 -15.86 3.17 3.77
CA ALA A 2 -15.13 3.23 5.05
C ALA A 2 -14.76 1.84 5.62
N ALA A 3 -15.64 0.86 5.51
CA ALA A 3 -15.37 -0.50 5.95
C ALA A 3 -14.25 -1.17 5.16
N SER A 4 -14.17 -0.96 3.86
CA SER A 4 -13.12 -1.52 2.98
C SER A 4 -11.75 -0.92 3.28
N THR A 5 -11.68 0.38 3.54
CA THR A 5 -10.44 1.06 3.95
C THR A 5 -10.01 0.62 5.34
N GLY A 6 -10.97 0.51 6.28
CA GLY A 6 -10.70 0.06 7.65
C GLY A 6 -10.18 -1.37 7.71
N SER A 7 -10.80 -2.31 6.98
CA SER A 7 -10.31 -3.69 6.88
C SER A 7 -8.94 -3.78 6.23
N GLY A 8 -8.69 -2.96 5.20
CA GLY A 8 -7.39 -2.87 4.54
C GLY A 8 -6.29 -2.37 5.46
N THR A 9 -6.57 -1.37 6.31
CA THR A 9 -5.60 -0.87 7.29
C THR A 9 -5.26 -1.92 8.35
N ILE A 10 -6.25 -2.62 8.87
CA ILE A 10 -6.04 -3.69 9.87
C ILE A 10 -5.26 -4.85 9.25
N ALA A 11 -5.69 -5.34 8.07
CA ALA A 11 -5.02 -6.43 7.38
C ALA A 11 -3.59 -6.05 6.98
N GLY A 12 -3.38 -4.83 6.47
CA GLY A 12 -2.06 -4.31 6.12
C GLY A 12 -1.12 -4.19 7.31
N SER A 13 -1.63 -3.77 8.47
CA SER A 13 -0.86 -3.69 9.71
C SER A 13 -0.44 -5.07 10.21
N LEU A 14 -1.37 -6.02 10.26
CA LEU A 14 -1.09 -7.38 10.70
C LEU A 14 -0.04 -8.06 9.81
N VAL A 15 -0.22 -7.96 8.50
CA VAL A 15 0.70 -8.57 7.54
C VAL A 15 2.05 -7.83 7.49
N GLY A 16 2.06 -6.52 7.67
CA GLY A 16 3.28 -5.74 7.77
C GLY A 16 4.16 -6.12 8.98
N LEU A 17 3.56 -6.63 10.05
CA LEU A 17 4.28 -7.14 11.23
C LEU A 17 4.76 -8.59 11.06
N LEU A 18 4.11 -9.38 10.21
CA LEU A 18 4.43 -10.81 10.03
C LEU A 18 5.45 -10.99 8.89
N PRO A 19 6.59 -11.65 9.15
CA PRO A 19 7.60 -11.90 8.11
C PRO A 19 7.09 -12.92 7.10
N GLY A 20 7.33 -12.63 5.81
CA GLY A 20 7.01 -13.56 4.72
C GLY A 20 5.59 -13.46 4.16
N LEU A 21 4.73 -12.62 4.72
CA LEU A 21 3.41 -12.34 4.17
C LEU A 21 3.45 -11.07 3.32
N GLY A 22 2.95 -11.15 2.10
CA GLY A 22 2.88 -10.03 1.17
C GLY A 22 1.50 -9.38 1.11
N PRO A 23 1.36 -8.29 0.32
CA PRO A 23 0.08 -7.60 0.15
C PRO A 23 -1.03 -8.47 -0.42
N ALA A 24 -0.68 -9.52 -1.17
CA ALA A 24 -1.65 -10.47 -1.72
C ALA A 24 -2.36 -11.26 -0.63
N GLN A 25 -1.61 -11.77 0.35
CA GLN A 25 -2.18 -12.48 1.51
C GLN A 25 -3.00 -11.53 2.40
N ALA A 26 -2.53 -10.29 2.56
CA ALA A 26 -3.26 -9.25 3.27
C ALA A 26 -4.62 -8.96 2.64
N SER A 27 -4.72 -8.99 1.31
CA SER A 27 -5.98 -8.75 0.61
C SER A 27 -7.01 -9.86 0.84
N ILE A 28 -6.57 -11.10 0.94
CA ILE A 28 -7.43 -12.23 1.29
C ILE A 28 -7.96 -12.08 2.73
N ILE A 29 -7.07 -11.81 3.67
CA ILE A 29 -7.43 -11.59 5.07
C ILE A 29 -8.38 -10.40 5.21
N GLY A 30 -8.06 -9.27 4.55
CA GLY A 30 -8.89 -8.06 4.56
C GLY A 30 -10.28 -8.29 3.98
N SER A 31 -10.41 -9.11 2.94
CA SER A 31 -11.72 -9.44 2.35
C SER A 31 -12.59 -10.27 3.27
N LEU A 32 -12.00 -11.16 4.07
CA LEU A 32 -12.74 -11.96 5.04
C LEU A 32 -13.37 -11.09 6.15
N PHE A 33 -12.69 -10.04 6.58
CA PHE A 33 -13.22 -9.10 7.58
C PHE A 33 -14.46 -8.32 7.11
N VAL A 34 -14.68 -8.20 5.81
CA VAL A 34 -15.80 -7.42 5.24
C VAL A 34 -16.87 -8.34 4.62
N GLY A 35 -16.79 -9.64 4.88
CA GLY A 35 -17.78 -10.60 4.40
C GLY A 35 -17.56 -11.11 2.96
N GLY A 36 -16.33 -11.00 2.47
CA GLY A 36 -15.92 -11.50 1.16
C GLY A 36 -15.84 -10.43 0.07
N ILE A 37 -15.17 -10.78 -1.03
CA ILE A 37 -14.92 -9.88 -2.16
C ILE A 37 -16.24 -9.48 -2.85
N GLU A 38 -17.23 -10.35 -2.85
CA GLU A 38 -18.55 -10.10 -3.46
C GLU A 38 -19.31 -8.97 -2.76
N THR A 39 -19.16 -8.83 -1.45
CA THR A 39 -19.84 -7.79 -0.66
C THR A 39 -19.24 -6.41 -0.88
N ILE A 40 -17.94 -6.34 -1.16
CA ILE A 40 -17.19 -5.08 -1.29
C ILE A 40 -17.32 -4.48 -2.70
N GLY A 41 -17.54 -5.31 -3.71
CA GLY A 41 -17.50 -4.93 -5.11
C GLY A 41 -16.08 -4.54 -5.59
N SER A 42 -15.92 -4.33 -6.89
CA SER A 42 -14.61 -4.06 -7.50
C SER A 42 -13.95 -2.77 -6.98
N VAL A 43 -14.71 -1.70 -6.79
CA VAL A 43 -14.20 -0.42 -6.30
C VAL A 43 -13.74 -0.51 -4.84
N GLY A 44 -14.52 -1.18 -4.00
CA GLY A 44 -14.17 -1.39 -2.60
C GLY A 44 -12.94 -2.27 -2.44
N TYR A 45 -12.77 -3.28 -3.28
CA TYR A 45 -11.58 -4.13 -3.32
C TYR A 45 -10.32 -3.33 -3.70
N LEU A 46 -10.40 -2.47 -4.71
CA LEU A 46 -9.28 -1.60 -5.10
C LEU A 46 -8.88 -0.63 -4.01
N MET A 47 -9.86 -0.06 -3.30
CA MET A 47 -9.60 0.81 -2.14
C MET A 47 -8.92 0.06 -0.99
N MET A 48 -9.37 -1.15 -0.71
CA MET A 48 -8.77 -2.03 0.29
C MET A 48 -7.32 -2.36 -0.09
N GLN A 49 -7.08 -2.74 -1.34
CA GLN A 49 -5.74 -3.05 -1.84
C GLN A 49 -4.78 -1.86 -1.76
N GLY A 50 -5.27 -0.65 -2.08
CA GLY A 50 -4.49 0.58 -1.95
C GLY A 50 -4.08 0.85 -0.50
N SER A 51 -5.02 0.74 0.44
CA SER A 51 -4.74 0.92 1.87
C SER A 51 -3.77 -0.12 2.42
N ILE A 52 -3.89 -1.39 2.02
CA ILE A 52 -2.95 -2.45 2.40
C ILE A 52 -1.51 -2.10 1.99
N ASN A 53 -1.31 -1.67 0.74
CA ASN A 53 0.03 -1.35 0.23
C ASN A 53 0.67 -0.18 0.99
N VAL A 54 -0.09 0.89 1.24
CA VAL A 54 0.40 2.06 1.97
C VAL A 54 0.76 1.71 3.41
N VAL A 55 -0.14 1.03 4.12
CA VAL A 55 0.08 0.66 5.53
C VAL A 55 1.21 -0.33 5.67
N ASN A 56 1.27 -1.36 4.80
CA ASN A 56 2.36 -2.34 4.81
C ASN A 56 3.73 -1.68 4.61
N PHE A 57 3.82 -0.67 3.73
CA PHE A 57 5.06 0.08 3.54
C PHE A 57 5.43 0.89 4.79
N ILE A 58 4.48 1.65 5.37
CA ILE A 58 4.72 2.45 6.57
C ILE A 58 5.18 1.58 7.73
N VAL A 59 4.50 0.44 7.95
CA VAL A 59 4.85 -0.51 9.02
C VAL A 59 6.22 -1.13 8.76
N SER A 60 6.57 -1.43 7.51
CA SER A 60 7.89 -1.97 7.14
C SER A 60 9.02 -0.98 7.45
N VAL A 61 8.83 0.30 7.15
CA VAL A 61 9.81 1.35 7.46
C VAL A 61 9.92 1.57 8.98
N ALA A 62 8.80 1.59 9.70
CA ALA A 62 8.78 1.70 11.15
C ALA A 62 9.46 0.52 11.83
N THR A 63 9.22 -0.70 11.35
CA THR A 63 9.85 -1.92 11.86
C THR A 63 11.36 -1.92 11.61
N PHE A 64 11.79 -1.43 10.46
CA PHE A 64 13.22 -1.27 10.16
C PHE A 64 13.89 -0.36 11.18
N PHE A 65 13.29 0.81 11.46
CA PHE A 65 13.84 1.77 12.43
C PHE A 65 13.87 1.20 13.87
N THR A 66 12.86 0.40 14.25
CA THR A 66 12.72 -0.04 15.66
C THR A 66 13.51 -1.31 15.97
N ILE A 67 13.59 -2.25 15.03
CA ILE A 67 14.12 -3.61 15.26
C ILE A 67 15.38 -3.89 14.40
N ASP A 68 15.74 -2.95 13.52
CA ASP A 68 16.84 -3.08 12.53
C ASP A 68 16.66 -4.32 11.62
N LYS A 69 15.43 -4.75 11.43
CA LYS A 69 15.07 -5.95 10.67
C LYS A 69 14.23 -5.58 9.46
N VAL A 70 14.86 -5.64 8.31
CA VAL A 70 14.21 -5.29 7.04
C VAL A 70 13.35 -6.44 6.54
N ARG A 71 12.10 -6.14 6.18
CA ARG A 71 11.11 -7.11 5.73
C ARG A 71 10.63 -6.91 4.28
N ASN A 72 10.78 -5.70 3.77
CA ASN A 72 10.35 -5.34 2.42
C ASN A 72 11.56 -5.15 1.51
N GLY A 73 11.54 -5.73 0.30
CA GLY A 73 12.66 -5.64 -0.65
C GLY A 73 13.08 -4.22 -1.00
N ALA A 74 12.14 -3.25 -1.04
CA ALA A 74 12.45 -1.86 -1.26
C ALA A 74 13.24 -1.26 -0.07
N VAL A 75 12.90 -1.63 1.15
CA VAL A 75 13.58 -1.15 2.37
C VAL A 75 14.95 -1.83 2.50
N VAL A 76 15.10 -3.09 2.04
CA VAL A 76 16.41 -3.77 1.94
C VAL A 76 17.37 -2.99 1.04
N ALA A 77 16.90 -2.54 -0.12
CA ALA A 77 17.71 -1.75 -1.03
C ALA A 77 18.15 -0.41 -0.39
N VAL A 78 17.26 0.23 0.35
CA VAL A 78 17.59 1.47 1.09
C VAL A 78 18.64 1.19 2.17
N GLN A 79 18.51 0.10 2.92
CA GLN A 79 19.47 -0.30 3.95
C GLN A 79 20.88 -0.54 3.37
N GLN A 80 20.96 -1.19 2.21
CA GLN A 80 22.24 -1.45 1.55
C GLN A 80 22.96 -0.17 1.10
N ILE A 81 22.19 0.90 0.81
CA ILE A 81 22.73 2.18 0.34
C ILE A 81 23.08 3.11 1.50
N VAL A 82 22.21 3.19 2.51
CA VAL A 82 22.29 4.20 3.59
C VAL A 82 22.96 3.64 4.85
N GLY A 83 22.96 2.31 5.05
CA GLY A 83 23.42 1.69 6.29
C GLY A 83 22.44 1.93 7.46
N GLU A 84 22.92 2.55 8.53
CA GLU A 84 22.06 2.90 9.67
C GLU A 84 21.16 4.10 9.35
N ILE A 85 19.85 3.96 9.60
CA ILE A 85 18.87 5.00 9.33
C ILE A 85 18.66 5.85 10.59
N THR A 86 18.96 7.15 10.47
CA THR A 86 18.62 8.14 11.49
C THR A 86 17.11 8.48 11.43
N PHE A 87 16.53 8.88 12.57
CA PHE A 87 15.10 9.26 12.65
C PHE A 87 14.68 10.32 11.60
N ALA A 88 15.57 11.29 11.34
CA ALA A 88 15.32 12.30 10.32
C ALA A 88 15.25 11.70 8.90
N GLN A 89 16.10 10.74 8.59
CA GLN A 89 16.08 10.03 7.31
C GLN A 89 14.83 9.16 7.15
N MET A 90 14.36 8.52 8.22
CA MET A 90 13.09 7.80 8.23
C MET A 90 11.92 8.72 7.90
N LEU A 91 11.85 9.89 8.52
CA LEU A 91 10.82 10.89 8.22
C LEU A 91 10.89 11.39 6.77
N MET A 92 12.09 11.60 6.23
CA MET A 92 12.28 11.98 4.83
C MET A 92 11.78 10.90 3.86
N ILE A 93 12.06 9.63 4.14
CA ILE A 93 11.59 8.50 3.33
C ILE A 93 10.06 8.44 3.35
N LEU A 94 9.44 8.55 4.53
CA LEU A 94 7.98 8.55 4.68
C LEU A 94 7.32 9.73 3.96
N ALA A 95 7.86 10.92 4.10
CA ALA A 95 7.36 12.12 3.41
C ALA A 95 7.50 11.98 1.89
N GLY A 96 8.64 11.50 1.42
CA GLY A 96 8.89 11.25 -0.01
C GLY A 96 7.93 10.23 -0.60
N THR A 97 7.66 9.13 0.10
CA THR A 97 6.70 8.12 -0.36
C THR A 97 5.26 8.62 -0.41
N LEU A 98 4.84 9.42 0.55
CA LEU A 98 3.51 10.06 0.52
C LEU A 98 3.39 11.02 -0.66
N PHE A 99 4.43 11.81 -0.95
CA PHE A 99 4.46 12.72 -2.08
C PHE A 99 4.38 11.97 -3.42
N VAL A 100 5.17 10.92 -3.60
CA VAL A 100 5.16 10.07 -4.79
C VAL A 100 3.82 9.33 -4.95
N ALA A 101 3.22 8.85 -3.86
CA ALA A 101 1.90 8.22 -3.88
C ALA A 101 0.81 9.20 -4.33
N GLY A 102 0.87 10.46 -3.90
CA GLY A 102 -0.04 11.52 -4.35
C GLY A 102 0.08 11.78 -5.86
N ILE A 103 1.30 11.93 -6.36
CA ILE A 103 1.56 12.12 -7.80
C ILE A 103 1.09 10.90 -8.61
N SER A 104 1.39 9.69 -8.16
CA SER A 104 0.96 8.45 -8.81
C SER A 104 -0.54 8.34 -8.92
N THR A 105 -1.27 8.69 -7.86
CA THR A 105 -2.74 8.71 -7.84
C THR A 105 -3.28 9.70 -8.85
N PHE A 106 -2.70 10.90 -8.91
CA PHE A 106 -3.09 11.92 -9.89
C PHE A 106 -2.85 11.47 -11.33
N LEU A 107 -1.70 10.88 -11.62
CA LEU A 107 -1.37 10.33 -12.93
C LEU A 107 -2.30 9.19 -13.34
N LEU A 108 -2.66 8.29 -12.41
CA LEU A 108 -3.61 7.23 -12.66
C LEU A 108 -5.01 7.78 -12.98
N MET A 109 -5.48 8.77 -12.23
CA MET A 109 -6.78 9.42 -12.51
C MET A 109 -6.78 10.12 -13.87
N ALA A 110 -5.70 10.78 -14.24
CA ALA A 110 -5.54 11.40 -15.55
C ALA A 110 -5.52 10.34 -16.66
N SER A 111 -4.78 9.25 -16.45
CA SER A 111 -4.67 8.14 -17.41
C SER A 111 -6.01 7.42 -17.64
N MET A 112 -6.85 7.30 -16.63
CA MET A 112 -8.17 6.65 -16.75
C MET A 112 -9.17 7.45 -17.60
N LYS A 113 -8.97 8.74 -17.80
CA LYS A 113 -9.79 9.56 -18.71
C LYS A 113 -9.58 9.19 -20.19
N TYR A 114 -8.37 8.81 -20.57
CA TYR A 114 -8.04 8.51 -21.97
C TYR A 114 -8.69 7.22 -22.52
N PRO A 115 -8.69 6.06 -21.83
CA PRO A 115 -9.35 4.85 -22.34
C PRO A 115 -10.87 5.01 -22.42
N CYS A 116 -11.49 5.79 -21.54
CA CYS A 116 -12.93 6.06 -21.60
C CYS A 116 -13.31 6.85 -22.85
N LEU A 117 -12.47 7.79 -23.27
CA LEU A 117 -12.64 8.55 -24.50
C LEU A 117 -12.46 7.66 -25.75
N PHE A 118 -11.49 6.75 -25.72
CA PHE A 118 -11.20 5.84 -26.84
C PHE A 118 -12.29 4.78 -27.04
N THR A 119 -12.92 4.32 -25.97
CA THR A 119 -14.03 3.37 -26.03
C THR A 119 -15.32 4.04 -26.55
N SER A 120 -15.50 5.34 -26.30
CA SER A 120 -16.63 6.11 -26.82
C SER A 120 -16.52 6.39 -28.33
N LEU A 121 -15.31 6.49 -28.87
CA LEU A 121 -15.06 6.73 -30.30
C LEU A 121 -15.21 5.46 -31.19
N ARG A 122 -15.33 4.28 -30.57
CA ARG A 122 -15.44 2.98 -31.28
C ARG A 122 -16.88 2.49 -31.38
N ARG A 123 -17.86 3.25 -30.94
CA ARG A 123 -19.30 3.02 -31.18
C ARG A 123 -19.83 4.02 -32.20
#